data_d8c75d233a2aaa1574979b6af5c39671
#
_entry.id   d8c75d233a2aaa1574979b6af5c39671
#
_cell.length_a   1.000
_cell.length_b   1.000
_cell.length_c   1.000
_cell.angle_alpha   90.00
_cell.angle_beta   90.00
_cell.angle_gamma   90.00
#
_symmetry.space_group_name_H-M   'P 1'
#
loop_
_entity.id
_entity.type
_entity.pdbx_description
1 polymer ?
#
loop_
_entity_poly.entity_id
_entity_poly.type
_entity_poly.pdbx_seq_one_letter_code
_entity_poly.pdbx_strand_id
1 'polypeptide(L)'
;LLGMTDNKEQHLFPVDELGLDDATVKILKSGDLNVRLICEMIKNPAFANFMSDMEIYVDNLAAMQIHNMNKYIEFTRAKLQEKGTNTSDHFMKTLEAATIKEDDYFANLLGNDITGIAKDIKEAHKKDSNTGSDTTEVDEIEDAFEQVQKADNATQAQMIMYSKMFKINFSKMDPHEFKTFTDILQRYSDAFKVPKGNGRGKRK
;
A
#
# COMPACT_ATOMS: atom_id res chain seq x y z
N LEU A 1 -10.38 25.80 1.80
CA LEU A 1 -10.29 25.37 3.19
C LEU A 1 -8.85 25.55 3.63
N LEU A 2 -8.59 26.66 4.34
CA LEU A 2 -7.31 26.93 4.98
C LEU A 2 -7.11 25.87 6.08
N GLY A 3 -6.14 24.95 5.89
CA GLY A 3 -5.74 24.02 6.92
C GLY A 3 -5.35 24.80 8.16
N MET A 4 -6.16 24.69 9.20
CA MET A 4 -5.77 25.13 10.52
C MET A 4 -4.59 24.26 10.94
N THR A 5 -3.42 24.85 11.01
CA THR A 5 -2.27 24.22 11.66
C THR A 5 -2.56 24.21 13.17
N ASP A 6 -2.38 23.06 13.82
CA ASP A 6 -2.50 22.92 15.29
C ASP A 6 -1.46 23.72 16.08
N ASN A 7 -0.68 24.57 15.41
CA ASN A 7 0.30 25.43 16.03
C ASN A 7 -0.39 26.56 16.79
N LYS A 8 -0.71 26.29 18.05
CA LYS A 8 -1.23 27.30 19.00
C LYS A 8 -0.15 28.25 19.54
N GLU A 9 1.10 27.91 19.33
CA GLU A 9 2.25 28.71 19.77
C GLU A 9 2.97 29.31 18.56
N GLN A 10 3.17 30.63 18.56
CA GLN A 10 4.05 31.28 17.59
C GLN A 10 5.50 31.01 18.01
N HIS A 11 6.08 29.96 17.45
CA HIS A 11 7.52 29.72 17.61
C HIS A 11 8.29 30.60 16.64
N LEU A 12 8.88 31.68 17.12
CA LEU A 12 9.82 32.52 16.39
C LEU A 12 11.21 31.89 16.50
N PHE A 13 11.40 30.68 15.98
CA PHE A 13 12.74 30.11 15.84
C PHE A 13 13.34 30.52 14.50
N PRO A 14 14.61 30.97 14.47
CA PRO A 14 15.36 31.07 13.23
C PRO A 14 15.39 29.66 12.57
N VAL A 15 15.21 29.60 11.26
CA VAL A 15 15.14 28.32 10.52
C VAL A 15 16.45 27.54 10.62
N ASP A 16 17.56 28.21 10.77
CA ASP A 16 18.90 27.69 10.99
C ASP A 16 19.03 26.89 12.32
N GLU A 17 18.28 27.25 13.36
CA GLU A 17 18.22 26.45 14.60
C GLU A 17 17.60 25.06 14.41
N LEU A 18 16.80 24.86 13.35
CA LEU A 18 16.23 23.56 13.00
C LEU A 18 17.20 22.67 12.20
N GLY A 19 18.38 23.18 11.83
CA GLY A 19 19.35 22.46 11.01
C GLY A 19 18.89 22.21 9.58
N LEU A 20 17.87 22.97 9.10
CA LEU A 20 17.37 22.85 7.74
C LEU A 20 18.08 23.85 6.83
N ASP A 21 18.58 23.39 5.70
CA ASP A 21 19.14 24.24 4.67
C ASP A 21 18.06 24.98 3.86
N ASP A 22 18.45 26.03 3.15
CA ASP A 22 17.55 26.86 2.35
C ASP A 22 16.83 26.05 1.25
N ALA A 23 17.47 25.03 0.68
CA ALA A 23 16.89 24.18 -0.34
C ALA A 23 15.75 23.34 0.23
N THR A 24 15.96 22.74 1.39
CA THR A 24 14.93 21.97 2.11
C THR A 24 13.75 22.85 2.49
N VAL A 25 14.00 24.05 3.03
CA VAL A 25 12.93 25.01 3.37
C VAL A 25 12.13 25.41 2.14
N LYS A 26 12.79 25.65 1.00
CA LYS A 26 12.14 25.99 -0.27
C LYS A 26 11.23 24.85 -0.74
N ILE A 27 11.68 23.59 -0.66
CA ILE A 27 10.91 22.41 -1.03
C ILE A 27 9.68 22.27 -0.13
N LEU A 28 9.84 22.41 1.20
CA LEU A 28 8.72 22.34 2.13
C LEU A 28 7.66 23.44 1.92
N LYS A 29 8.09 24.62 1.43
CA LYS A 29 7.21 25.76 1.13
C LYS A 29 6.59 25.69 -0.27
N SER A 30 7.08 24.87 -1.19
CA SER A 30 6.61 24.82 -2.58
C SER A 30 5.15 24.40 -2.72
N GLY A 31 4.63 23.63 -1.77
CA GLY A 31 3.30 23.03 -1.84
C GLY A 31 3.25 21.71 -2.63
N ASP A 32 4.38 21.26 -3.19
CA ASP A 32 4.48 20.02 -3.95
C ASP A 32 4.48 18.78 -3.02
N LEU A 33 4.84 18.99 -1.74
CA LEU A 33 4.85 17.94 -0.73
C LEU A 33 3.68 18.08 0.24
N ASN A 34 3.13 16.93 0.64
CA ASN A 34 2.17 16.90 1.73
C ASN A 34 2.88 17.03 3.09
N VAL A 35 3.12 18.28 3.51
CA VAL A 35 3.83 18.61 4.75
C VAL A 35 3.13 18.01 5.98
N ARG A 36 1.78 17.85 5.95
CA ARG A 36 1.04 17.19 7.01
C ARG A 36 1.52 15.74 7.22
N LEU A 37 1.64 14.97 6.14
CA LEU A 37 2.14 13.59 6.22
C LEU A 37 3.59 13.52 6.72
N ILE A 38 4.44 14.47 6.32
CA ILE A 38 5.82 14.56 6.84
C ILE A 38 5.79 14.78 8.35
N CYS A 39 4.96 15.71 8.85
CA CYS A 39 4.81 15.95 10.28
C CYS A 39 4.27 14.73 11.03
N GLU A 40 3.33 13.99 10.45
CA GLU A 40 2.79 12.76 11.03
C GLU A 40 3.84 11.65 11.08
N MET A 41 4.66 11.50 10.05
CA MET A 41 5.80 10.56 10.05
C MET A 41 6.81 10.90 11.15
N ILE A 42 7.22 12.15 11.25
CA ILE A 42 8.19 12.60 12.28
C ILE A 42 7.65 12.38 13.70
N LYS A 43 6.35 12.55 13.90
CA LYS A 43 5.69 12.33 15.21
C LYS A 43 5.48 10.85 15.53
N ASN A 44 5.61 9.94 14.57
CA ASN A 44 5.45 8.51 14.82
C ASN A 44 6.62 8.00 15.67
N PRO A 45 6.36 7.25 16.76
CA PRO A 45 7.42 6.74 17.64
C PRO A 45 8.46 5.85 16.93
N ALA A 46 8.07 5.15 15.85
CA ALA A 46 8.98 4.32 15.08
C ALA A 46 9.90 5.11 14.14
N PHE A 47 9.61 6.40 13.90
CA PHE A 47 10.39 7.21 12.96
C PHE A 47 11.83 7.42 13.40
N ALA A 48 12.09 7.53 14.71
CA ALA A 48 13.45 7.65 15.23
C ALA A 48 14.30 6.41 14.95
N ASN A 49 13.71 5.20 15.07
CA ASN A 49 14.38 3.95 14.74
C ASN A 49 14.66 3.87 13.23
N PHE A 50 13.67 4.17 12.40
CA PHE A 50 13.83 4.25 10.94
C PHE A 50 15.00 5.18 10.54
N MET A 51 15.10 6.36 11.15
CA MET A 51 16.20 7.30 10.89
C MET A 51 17.55 6.76 11.34
N SER A 52 17.61 6.09 12.49
CA SER A 52 18.83 5.44 12.97
C SER A 52 19.30 4.31 12.04
N ASP A 53 18.37 3.46 11.57
CA ASP A 53 18.70 2.38 10.64
C ASP A 53 19.13 2.92 9.27
N MET A 54 18.51 4.02 8.82
CA MET A 54 18.92 4.73 7.63
C MET A 54 20.34 5.34 7.76
N GLU A 55 20.67 5.96 8.90
CA GLU A 55 22.00 6.48 9.18
C GLU A 55 23.05 5.37 9.16
N ILE A 56 22.78 4.23 9.81
CA ILE A 56 23.68 3.06 9.81
C ILE A 56 23.99 2.61 8.38
N TYR A 57 22.98 2.58 7.51
CA TYR A 57 23.14 2.16 6.11
C TYR A 57 23.87 3.22 5.28
N VAL A 58 23.42 4.48 5.32
CA VAL A 58 23.97 5.57 4.48
C VAL A 58 25.43 5.88 4.85
N ASP A 59 25.76 5.86 6.14
CA ASP A 59 27.12 6.12 6.63
C ASP A 59 28.00 4.87 6.68
N ASN A 60 27.52 3.71 6.16
CA ASN A 60 28.24 2.44 6.09
C ASN A 60 28.73 1.95 7.45
N LEU A 61 28.01 2.24 8.54
CA LEU A 61 28.45 1.88 9.90
C LEU A 61 28.45 0.36 10.13
N ALA A 62 27.61 -0.41 9.44
CA ALA A 62 27.55 -1.88 9.51
C ALA A 62 28.42 -2.60 8.47
N ALA A 63 28.86 -1.91 7.42
CA ALA A 63 29.52 -2.52 6.25
C ALA A 63 30.72 -3.40 6.61
N MET A 64 31.59 -2.95 7.53
CA MET A 64 32.76 -3.71 7.94
C MET A 64 32.38 -4.99 8.70
N GLN A 65 31.38 -4.95 9.57
CA GLN A 65 30.89 -6.10 10.33
C GLN A 65 30.25 -7.13 9.40
N ILE A 66 29.42 -6.69 8.46
CA ILE A 66 28.81 -7.56 7.45
C ILE A 66 29.88 -8.19 6.58
N HIS A 67 30.87 -7.42 6.13
CA HIS A 67 32.00 -7.93 5.36
C HIS A 67 32.77 -9.02 6.15
N ASN A 68 33.09 -8.77 7.42
CA ASN A 68 33.80 -9.73 8.26
C ASN A 68 33.00 -11.02 8.48
N MET A 69 31.69 -10.93 8.69
CA MET A 69 30.82 -12.10 8.80
C MET A 69 30.80 -12.90 7.50
N ASN A 70 30.65 -12.25 6.37
CA ASN A 70 30.67 -12.91 5.06
C ASN A 70 32.03 -13.59 4.79
N LYS A 71 33.14 -12.94 5.12
CA LYS A 71 34.50 -13.53 5.06
C LYS A 71 34.64 -14.78 5.93
N TYR A 72 34.06 -14.77 7.12
CA TYR A 72 34.08 -15.94 8.00
C TYR A 72 33.27 -17.09 7.39
N ILE A 73 32.16 -16.84 6.77
CA ILE A 73 31.35 -17.84 6.06
C ILE A 73 32.13 -18.41 4.88
N GLU A 74 32.76 -17.56 4.04
CA GLU A 74 33.59 -17.98 2.92
C GLU A 74 34.76 -18.87 3.38
N PHE A 75 35.47 -18.46 4.44
CA PHE A 75 36.57 -19.24 5.00
C PHE A 75 36.10 -20.61 5.50
N THR A 76 34.96 -20.67 6.17
CA THR A 76 34.36 -21.92 6.64
C THR A 76 34.02 -22.84 5.47
N ARG A 77 33.44 -22.33 4.41
CA ARG A 77 33.14 -23.08 3.16
C ARG A 77 34.42 -23.65 2.54
N ALA A 78 35.46 -22.83 2.41
CA ALA A 78 36.74 -23.24 1.83
C ALA A 78 37.37 -24.36 2.64
N LYS A 79 37.38 -24.26 3.98
CA LYS A 79 37.96 -25.28 4.86
C LYS A 79 37.21 -26.61 4.82
N LEU A 80 35.91 -26.59 4.69
CA LEU A 80 35.10 -27.80 4.55
C LEU A 80 35.34 -28.48 3.20
N GLN A 81 35.53 -27.74 2.14
CA GLN A 81 35.91 -28.27 0.81
C GLN A 81 37.29 -28.90 0.81
N GLU A 82 38.32 -28.25 1.43
CA GLU A 82 39.67 -28.77 1.51
C GLU A 82 39.72 -30.12 2.25
N LYS A 83 38.93 -30.29 3.33
CA LYS A 83 38.93 -31.50 4.13
C LYS A 83 38.27 -32.71 3.47
N GLY A 84 37.72 -32.55 2.27
CA GLY A 84 37.04 -33.64 1.55
C GLY A 84 35.91 -34.27 2.37
N THR A 85 35.44 -33.58 3.42
CA THR A 85 34.29 -34.02 4.22
C THR A 85 33.12 -34.13 3.26
N ASN A 86 32.43 -35.26 3.30
CA ASN A 86 31.20 -35.50 2.53
C ASN A 86 30.08 -34.58 3.07
N THR A 87 30.35 -33.26 2.99
CA THR A 87 29.45 -32.22 3.47
C THR A 87 28.29 -32.22 2.50
N SER A 88 27.13 -32.54 3.01
CA SER A 88 25.93 -32.60 2.19
C SER A 88 25.80 -31.27 1.39
N ASP A 89 25.49 -31.38 0.13
CA ASP A 89 25.22 -30.23 -0.76
C ASP A 89 24.25 -29.23 -0.12
N HIS A 90 23.38 -29.73 0.75
CA HIS A 90 22.43 -28.94 1.56
C HIS A 90 23.12 -28.03 2.58
N PHE A 91 24.15 -28.51 3.28
CA PHE A 91 24.89 -27.70 4.26
C PHE A 91 25.68 -26.57 3.58
N MET A 92 26.29 -26.84 2.44
CA MET A 92 26.98 -25.81 1.65
C MET A 92 26.05 -24.73 1.15
N LYS A 93 24.85 -25.11 0.71
CA LYS A 93 23.78 -24.16 0.34
C LYS A 93 23.27 -23.34 1.53
N THR A 94 23.22 -23.95 2.72
CA THR A 94 22.84 -23.23 3.94
C THR A 94 23.87 -22.14 4.28
N LEU A 95 25.16 -22.44 4.17
CA LEU A 95 26.22 -21.43 4.36
C LEU A 95 26.17 -20.31 3.31
N GLU A 96 25.83 -20.65 2.07
CA GLU A 96 25.64 -19.64 1.02
C GLU A 96 24.44 -18.75 1.32
N ALA A 97 23.33 -19.33 1.73
CA ALA A 97 22.14 -18.59 2.12
C ALA A 97 22.33 -17.71 3.38
N ALA A 98 23.32 -18.03 4.22
CA ALA A 98 23.69 -17.21 5.38
C ALA A 98 24.53 -15.98 5.03
N THR A 99 24.97 -15.84 3.77
CA THR A 99 25.72 -14.65 3.32
C THR A 99 24.79 -13.44 3.27
N ILE A 100 25.19 -12.38 3.97
CA ILE A 100 24.39 -11.16 4.07
C ILE A 100 24.74 -10.24 2.88
N LYS A 101 23.75 -9.93 2.07
CA LYS A 101 23.82 -8.86 1.09
C LYS A 101 23.34 -7.59 1.76
N GLU A 102 24.24 -6.64 1.98
CA GLU A 102 23.99 -5.43 2.75
C GLU A 102 22.78 -4.65 2.22
N ASP A 103 22.76 -4.38 0.91
CA ASP A 103 21.68 -3.64 0.26
C ASP A 103 20.32 -4.35 0.41
N ASP A 104 20.27 -5.68 0.22
CA ASP A 104 19.05 -6.46 0.38
C ASP A 104 18.56 -6.45 1.84
N TYR A 105 19.50 -6.53 2.80
CA TYR A 105 19.18 -6.48 4.22
C TYR A 105 18.56 -5.12 4.61
N PHE A 106 19.24 -4.02 4.26
CA PHE A 106 18.75 -2.69 4.61
C PHE A 106 17.52 -2.29 3.80
N ALA A 107 17.38 -2.69 2.54
CA ALA A 107 16.15 -2.48 1.78
C ALA A 107 14.94 -3.13 2.45
N ASN A 108 15.10 -4.34 2.99
CA ASN A 108 14.03 -5.02 3.73
C ASN A 108 13.76 -4.34 5.10
N LEU A 109 14.81 -3.98 5.84
CA LEU A 109 14.69 -3.34 7.15
C LEU A 109 13.96 -2.01 7.03
N LEU A 110 14.49 -1.08 6.24
CA LEU A 110 13.92 0.25 6.01
C LEU A 110 12.53 0.17 5.36
N GLY A 111 12.32 -0.79 4.46
CA GLY A 111 11.01 -1.04 3.84
C GLY A 111 9.95 -1.46 4.84
N ASN A 112 10.30 -2.29 5.83
CA ASN A 112 9.40 -2.69 6.90
C ASN A 112 9.08 -1.52 7.84
N ASP A 113 10.09 -0.74 8.22
CA ASP A 113 9.92 0.41 9.10
C ASP A 113 8.99 1.46 8.51
N ILE A 114 9.26 1.88 7.27
CA ILE A 114 8.42 2.89 6.61
C ILE A 114 6.99 2.37 6.35
N THR A 115 6.85 1.07 6.06
CA THR A 115 5.54 0.44 5.90
C THR A 115 4.78 0.39 7.22
N GLY A 116 5.47 0.13 8.33
CA GLY A 116 4.91 0.18 9.69
C GLY A 116 4.37 1.57 10.01
N ILE A 117 5.20 2.61 9.83
CA ILE A 117 4.83 4.02 10.04
C ILE A 117 3.61 4.39 9.19
N ALA A 118 3.61 4.02 7.90
CA ALA A 118 2.49 4.31 7.01
C ALA A 118 1.18 3.63 7.45
N LYS A 119 1.26 2.39 7.97
CA LYS A 119 0.09 1.69 8.52
C LYS A 119 -0.45 2.38 9.76
N ASP A 120 0.43 2.80 10.67
CA ASP A 120 0.02 3.51 11.89
C ASP A 120 -0.69 4.82 11.57
N ILE A 121 -0.16 5.60 10.62
CA ILE A 121 -0.77 6.83 10.14
C ILE A 121 -2.14 6.53 9.51
N LYS A 122 -2.24 5.50 8.66
CA LYS A 122 -3.49 5.08 8.05
C LYS A 122 -4.54 4.70 9.09
N GLU A 123 -4.16 3.93 10.11
CA GLU A 123 -5.06 3.54 11.20
C GLU A 123 -5.50 4.72 12.06
N ALA A 124 -4.61 5.70 12.30
CA ALA A 124 -4.96 6.93 12.99
C ALA A 124 -6.01 7.74 12.20
N HIS A 125 -5.86 7.81 10.86
CA HIS A 125 -6.82 8.51 10.00
C HIS A 125 -8.18 7.81 9.91
N LYS A 126 -8.25 6.48 9.99
CA LYS A 126 -9.54 5.76 10.04
C LYS A 126 -10.37 6.09 11.30
N LYS A 127 -9.70 6.43 12.39
CA LYS A 127 -10.33 6.80 13.66
C LYS A 127 -10.75 8.26 13.68
N ASP A 128 -10.27 9.08 12.75
CA ASP A 128 -10.62 10.49 12.65
C ASP A 128 -11.83 10.65 11.72
N SER A 129 -12.96 11.02 12.28
CA SER A 129 -14.24 11.21 11.56
C SER A 129 -14.19 12.26 10.44
N ASN A 130 -13.14 13.07 10.37
CA ASN A 130 -12.93 14.07 9.32
C ASN A 130 -12.20 13.56 8.08
N THR A 131 -11.53 12.39 8.17
CA THR A 131 -10.81 11.77 7.04
C THR A 131 -11.46 10.46 6.57
N GLY A 132 -12.52 10.01 7.23
CA GLY A 132 -13.21 8.75 6.96
C GLY A 132 -14.15 8.80 5.76
N SER A 133 -13.66 9.13 4.55
CA SER A 133 -14.45 8.91 3.32
C SER A 133 -14.32 7.50 2.75
N ASP A 134 -13.34 6.71 3.20
CA ASP A 134 -13.07 5.38 2.62
C ASP A 134 -13.90 4.24 3.23
N THR A 135 -14.41 4.40 4.46
CA THR A 135 -15.31 3.39 5.05
C THR A 135 -16.68 3.41 4.40
N THR A 136 -17.15 4.57 3.95
CA THR A 136 -18.45 4.73 3.31
C THR A 136 -18.55 3.98 1.98
N GLU A 137 -17.45 3.90 1.19
CA GLU A 137 -17.49 3.21 -0.12
C GLU A 137 -17.47 1.69 0.05
N VAL A 138 -16.74 1.15 1.02
CA VAL A 138 -16.73 -0.31 1.29
C VAL A 138 -18.07 -0.74 1.89
N ASP A 139 -18.61 0.01 2.84
CA ASP A 139 -19.92 -0.24 3.44
C ASP A 139 -21.03 -0.10 2.39
N GLU A 140 -20.93 0.87 1.47
CA GLU A 140 -21.87 1.01 0.35
C GLU A 140 -21.81 -0.15 -0.64
N ILE A 141 -20.64 -0.76 -0.85
CA ILE A 141 -20.45 -1.93 -1.71
C ILE A 141 -21.03 -3.19 -1.01
N GLU A 142 -20.75 -3.40 0.26
CA GLU A 142 -21.31 -4.53 1.04
C GLU A 142 -22.83 -4.43 1.11
N ASP A 143 -23.37 -3.26 1.36
CA ASP A 143 -24.81 -2.99 1.38
C ASP A 143 -25.46 -3.22 0.00
N ALA A 144 -24.73 -2.87 -1.09
CA ALA A 144 -25.16 -3.17 -2.45
C ALA A 144 -25.20 -4.66 -2.73
N PHE A 145 -24.20 -5.43 -2.27
CA PHE A 145 -24.18 -6.88 -2.40
C PHE A 145 -25.33 -7.55 -1.66
N GLU A 146 -25.63 -7.12 -0.43
CA GLU A 146 -26.77 -7.64 0.33
C GLU A 146 -28.10 -7.33 -0.37
N GLN A 147 -28.26 -6.13 -0.92
CA GLN A 147 -29.47 -5.75 -1.65
C GLN A 147 -29.63 -6.55 -2.95
N VAL A 148 -28.54 -6.82 -3.67
CA VAL A 148 -28.53 -7.67 -4.87
C VAL A 148 -28.94 -9.11 -4.54
N GLN A 149 -28.47 -9.66 -3.42
CA GLN A 149 -28.85 -11.00 -2.97
C GLN A 149 -30.34 -11.12 -2.59
N LYS A 150 -30.94 -10.02 -2.12
CA LYS A 150 -32.37 -9.95 -1.74
C LYS A 150 -33.27 -9.57 -2.92
N ALA A 151 -32.73 -9.37 -4.13
CA ALA A 151 -33.50 -8.96 -5.29
C ALA A 151 -34.42 -10.09 -5.81
N ASP A 152 -35.68 -9.76 -6.10
CA ASP A 152 -36.71 -10.72 -6.53
C ASP A 152 -36.44 -11.30 -7.93
N ASN A 153 -35.66 -10.60 -8.74
CA ASN A 153 -35.33 -11.02 -10.11
C ASN A 153 -34.02 -10.37 -10.61
N ALA A 154 -33.49 -10.92 -11.71
CA ALA A 154 -32.24 -10.48 -12.31
C ALA A 154 -32.25 -8.99 -12.74
N THR A 155 -33.40 -8.47 -13.18
CA THR A 155 -33.54 -7.06 -13.59
C THR A 155 -33.39 -6.13 -12.40
N GLN A 156 -34.02 -6.48 -11.27
CA GLN A 156 -33.90 -5.71 -10.02
C GLN A 156 -32.47 -5.74 -9.48
N ALA A 157 -31.82 -6.90 -9.51
CA ALA A 157 -30.41 -7.03 -9.12
C ALA A 157 -29.49 -6.12 -9.97
N GLN A 158 -29.72 -6.09 -11.30
CA GLN A 158 -28.99 -5.20 -12.20
C GLN A 158 -29.24 -3.71 -11.91
N MET A 159 -30.49 -3.33 -11.64
CA MET A 159 -30.85 -1.96 -11.29
C MET A 159 -30.12 -1.50 -10.02
N ILE A 160 -30.09 -2.34 -8.99
CA ILE A 160 -29.38 -2.05 -7.74
C ILE A 160 -27.88 -1.87 -8.02
N MET A 161 -27.28 -2.80 -8.75
CA MET A 161 -25.85 -2.76 -9.07
C MET A 161 -25.49 -1.49 -9.87
N TYR A 162 -26.27 -1.16 -10.92
CA TYR A 162 -26.01 0.03 -11.73
C TYR A 162 -26.29 1.33 -11.00
N SER A 163 -27.29 1.35 -10.09
CA SER A 163 -27.57 2.54 -9.28
C SER A 163 -26.37 2.91 -8.41
N LYS A 164 -25.72 1.93 -7.84
CA LYS A 164 -24.52 2.11 -6.99
C LYS A 164 -23.28 2.45 -7.83
N MET A 165 -23.02 1.70 -8.92
CA MET A 165 -21.85 1.93 -9.78
C MET A 165 -21.85 3.30 -10.46
N PHE A 166 -23.00 3.76 -10.95
CA PHE A 166 -23.10 4.98 -11.72
C PHE A 166 -23.75 6.14 -10.94
N LYS A 167 -24.11 5.94 -9.67
CA LYS A 167 -24.84 6.91 -8.83
C LYS A 167 -26.14 7.39 -9.50
N ILE A 168 -26.84 6.47 -10.21
CA ILE A 168 -28.07 6.74 -10.96
C ILE A 168 -29.28 6.35 -10.10
N ASN A 169 -30.24 7.25 -9.99
CA ASN A 169 -31.52 6.96 -9.33
C ASN A 169 -32.52 6.37 -10.32
N PHE A 170 -32.54 5.05 -10.47
CA PHE A 170 -33.45 4.33 -11.36
C PHE A 170 -34.93 4.37 -10.94
N SER A 171 -35.27 4.78 -9.71
CA SER A 171 -36.67 4.91 -9.31
C SER A 171 -37.42 6.02 -10.05
N LYS A 172 -36.68 6.92 -10.72
CA LYS A 172 -37.22 8.00 -11.57
C LYS A 172 -37.24 7.67 -13.06
N MET A 173 -36.72 6.51 -13.44
CA MET A 173 -36.59 6.07 -14.83
C MET A 173 -37.73 5.09 -15.15
N ASP A 174 -38.38 5.27 -16.31
CA ASP A 174 -39.40 4.32 -16.73
C ASP A 174 -38.78 2.99 -17.21
N PRO A 175 -39.56 1.89 -17.27
CA PRO A 175 -39.06 0.57 -17.69
C PRO A 175 -38.48 0.55 -19.11
N HIS A 176 -38.95 1.41 -20.00
CA HIS A 176 -38.45 1.48 -21.37
C HIS A 176 -37.11 2.22 -21.44
N GLU A 177 -36.94 3.27 -20.67
CA GLU A 177 -35.67 3.99 -20.55
C GLU A 177 -34.59 3.09 -19.93
N PHE A 178 -34.94 2.34 -18.87
CA PHE A 178 -34.03 1.36 -18.27
C PHE A 178 -33.59 0.26 -19.24
N LYS A 179 -34.53 -0.27 -20.02
CA LYS A 179 -34.21 -1.25 -21.06
C LYS A 179 -33.27 -0.67 -22.10
N THR A 180 -33.53 0.53 -22.57
CA THR A 180 -32.66 1.23 -23.55
C THR A 180 -31.28 1.45 -23.01
N PHE A 181 -31.14 1.83 -21.73
CA PHE A 181 -29.87 2.00 -21.05
C PHE A 181 -29.09 0.67 -20.97
N THR A 182 -29.74 -0.42 -20.58
CA THR A 182 -29.10 -1.75 -20.52
C THR A 182 -28.69 -2.27 -21.89
N ASP A 183 -29.53 -2.07 -22.94
CA ASP A 183 -29.21 -2.43 -24.32
C ASP A 183 -27.98 -1.69 -24.84
N ILE A 184 -27.83 -0.40 -24.50
CA ILE A 184 -26.65 0.40 -24.84
C ILE A 184 -25.40 -0.18 -24.14
N LEU A 185 -25.46 -0.44 -22.84
CA LEU A 185 -24.34 -1.00 -22.10
C LEU A 185 -23.90 -2.35 -22.65
N GLN A 186 -24.85 -3.26 -22.95
CA GLN A 186 -24.55 -4.58 -23.51
C GLN A 186 -23.96 -4.49 -24.93
N ARG A 187 -24.34 -3.48 -25.71
CA ARG A 187 -23.85 -3.31 -27.09
C ARG A 187 -22.46 -2.76 -27.17
N TYR A 188 -22.12 -1.82 -26.28
CA TYR A 188 -20.89 -1.03 -26.38
C TYR A 188 -19.85 -1.31 -25.31
N SER A 189 -20.15 -2.17 -24.32
CA SER A 189 -19.19 -2.55 -23.26
C SER A 189 -18.98 -4.05 -23.23
N ASP A 190 -17.72 -4.50 -23.28
CA ASP A 190 -17.37 -5.92 -23.15
C ASP A 190 -17.61 -6.44 -21.73
N ALA A 191 -17.59 -5.57 -20.72
CA ALA A 191 -17.84 -5.92 -19.32
C ALA A 191 -19.30 -6.33 -19.04
N PHE A 192 -20.25 -5.90 -19.87
CA PHE A 192 -21.70 -6.14 -19.69
C PHE A 192 -22.30 -7.13 -20.69
N LYS A 193 -21.47 -7.80 -21.49
CA LYS A 193 -21.96 -8.86 -22.41
C LYS A 193 -22.42 -10.06 -21.61
N VAL A 194 -23.69 -10.39 -21.69
CA VAL A 194 -24.21 -11.64 -21.15
C VAL A 194 -23.57 -12.81 -21.90
N PRO A 195 -22.93 -13.80 -21.21
CA PRO A 195 -22.40 -14.98 -21.86
C PRO A 195 -23.54 -15.66 -22.63
N LYS A 196 -23.39 -15.87 -23.95
CA LYS A 196 -24.34 -16.67 -24.72
C LYS A 196 -24.35 -18.09 -24.13
N GLY A 197 -25.41 -18.43 -23.43
CA GLY A 197 -25.60 -19.76 -22.87
C GLY A 197 -25.38 -20.78 -23.97
N ASN A 198 -24.44 -21.72 -23.74
CA ASN A 198 -24.26 -22.89 -24.59
C ASN A 198 -25.59 -23.64 -24.64
N GLY A 199 -26.29 -23.53 -25.76
CA GLY A 199 -27.50 -24.30 -26.02
C GLY A 199 -27.18 -25.77 -25.85
N ARG A 200 -27.81 -26.40 -24.84
CA ARG A 200 -27.78 -27.86 -24.67
C ARG A 200 -28.27 -28.50 -25.95
N GLY A 201 -27.34 -29.06 -26.71
CA GLY A 201 -27.68 -29.89 -27.87
C GLY A 201 -28.65 -30.99 -27.45
N LYS A 202 -29.83 -31.01 -28.05
CA LYS A 202 -30.77 -32.12 -27.99
C LYS A 202 -30.05 -33.34 -28.53
N ARG A 203 -29.74 -34.33 -27.67
CA ARG A 203 -29.43 -35.68 -28.11
C ARG A 203 -30.74 -36.29 -28.65
N LYS A 204 -30.70 -36.65 -29.93
CA LYS A 204 -31.64 -37.63 -30.52
C LYS A 204 -31.20 -39.04 -30.10
#